data_9a80b04904208bece8b7942c5fe15104
#
_entry.id   9a80b04904208bece8b7942c5fe15104
#
_cell.length_a   1.000
_cell.length_b   1.000
_cell.length_c   1.000
_cell.angle_alpha   90.00
_cell.angle_beta   90.00
_cell.angle_gamma   90.00
#
_symmetry.space_group_name_H-M   'P 1'
#
loop_
_entity.id
_entity.type
_entity.pdbx_description
1 polymer ?
#
loop_
_entity_poly.entity_id
_entity_poly.type
_entity_poly.pdbx_seq_one_letter_code
_entity_poly.pdbx_strand_id
1 'polypeptide(L)'
;MAGSLISMNKIIYLPITFLAFLQGGFSLLSLYLCQSGIDQESISMMLPFMGIGGLLGGIFGGISSDRSNPKKVLIIMAIPWLFIPALISQNNMLVQVCAIFLIGMSLAGCRSVILYIITSQRNKDHINHSLSIRRIIINLCVAIGSGMMGFIISQSNDFYVMYLLFFGLATFASIAIYKVDMNKLYVLDVIESRKSRSQSLYLLSIISITLSLICFSFIPVYYTIYIVSEKQFPTDIAGYIFTFSGVLIVLFQVKLSALTKNIDIHYRVISGVLLLSLGTFSVKYISDYAGLALSVSAWTLGEMLLFVPAVQFILEYTTSKRGKTISVYQSLFSVSDFIAPILGGAVIAFSFSYIWDISLALGITSSVIILIIK
;
A
#
# COMPACT_ATOMS: atom_id res chain seq x y z
N MET A 1 -13.42 17.91 27.07
CA MET A 1 -12.33 18.04 26.08
C MET A 1 -11.99 16.73 25.32
N ALA A 2 -12.14 15.54 25.89
CA ALA A 2 -11.90 14.27 25.18
C ALA A 2 -12.86 14.00 24.01
N GLY A 3 -14.13 14.41 24.08
CA GLY A 3 -15.11 14.19 23.03
C GLY A 3 -14.87 15.00 21.74
N SER A 4 -14.23 16.16 21.82
CA SER A 4 -13.92 17.00 20.65
C SER A 4 -12.70 16.51 19.86
N LEU A 5 -11.74 15.85 20.52
CA LEU A 5 -10.56 15.25 19.87
C LEU A 5 -10.90 13.99 19.08
N ILE A 6 -11.88 13.20 19.54
CA ILE A 6 -12.36 12.01 18.83
C ILE A 6 -13.13 12.38 17.56
N SER A 7 -13.87 13.51 17.56
CA SER A 7 -14.60 13.98 16.39
C SER A 7 -13.69 14.57 15.29
N MET A 8 -12.56 15.15 15.66
CA MET A 8 -11.62 15.75 14.73
C MET A 8 -10.87 14.73 13.85
N ASN A 9 -10.53 13.57 14.41
CA ASN A 9 -9.86 12.51 13.65
C ASN A 9 -10.74 11.86 12.58
N LYS A 10 -12.07 11.92 12.70
CA LYS A 10 -13.00 11.28 11.76
C LYS A 10 -13.00 11.96 10.39
N ILE A 11 -12.78 13.26 10.31
CA ILE A 11 -12.85 14.03 9.06
C ILE A 11 -11.75 13.65 8.08
N ILE A 12 -10.54 13.27 8.56
CA ILE A 12 -9.44 12.85 7.70
C ILE A 12 -9.72 11.50 7.00
N TYR A 13 -10.58 10.65 7.58
CA TYR A 13 -10.88 9.35 7.00
C TYR A 13 -11.76 9.45 5.75
N LEU A 14 -12.51 10.53 5.56
CA LEU A 14 -13.35 10.71 4.40
C LEU A 14 -12.55 10.80 3.08
N PRO A 15 -11.53 11.68 2.94
CA PRO A 15 -10.66 11.64 1.76
C PRO A 15 -9.94 10.29 1.58
N ILE A 16 -9.53 9.64 2.68
CA ILE A 16 -8.91 8.31 2.61
C ILE A 16 -9.86 7.30 1.97
N THR A 17 -11.14 7.32 2.35
CA THR A 17 -12.18 6.44 1.81
C THR A 17 -12.31 6.60 0.30
N PHE A 18 -12.49 7.81 -0.21
CA PHE A 18 -12.65 8.05 -1.65
C PHE A 18 -11.38 7.70 -2.45
N LEU A 19 -10.19 8.04 -1.93
CA LEU A 19 -8.92 7.70 -2.58
C LEU A 19 -8.68 6.18 -2.59
N ALA A 20 -9.13 5.48 -1.55
CA ALA A 20 -9.03 4.02 -1.50
C ALA A 20 -10.00 3.33 -2.46
N PHE A 21 -11.21 3.87 -2.67
CA PHE A 21 -12.10 3.39 -3.72
C PHE A 21 -11.51 3.56 -5.12
N LEU A 22 -10.92 4.73 -5.40
CA LEU A 22 -10.20 4.97 -6.66
C LEU A 22 -9.07 3.94 -6.83
N GLN A 23 -8.29 3.69 -5.79
CA GLN A 23 -7.23 2.68 -5.81
C GLN A 23 -7.78 1.28 -6.12
N GLY A 24 -8.90 0.89 -5.50
CA GLY A 24 -9.55 -0.40 -5.73
C GLY A 24 -9.99 -0.58 -7.18
N GLY A 25 -10.56 0.45 -7.77
CA GLY A 25 -10.91 0.42 -9.19
C GLY A 25 -9.70 0.24 -10.11
N PHE A 26 -8.61 0.92 -9.83
CA PHE A 26 -7.37 0.80 -10.61
C PHE A 26 -6.58 -0.50 -10.34
N SER A 27 -6.97 -1.32 -9.35
CA SER A 27 -6.37 -2.65 -9.19
C SER A 27 -6.68 -3.59 -10.37
N LEU A 28 -7.73 -3.29 -11.16
CA LEU A 28 -8.10 -4.02 -12.36
C LEU A 28 -7.65 -3.32 -13.66
N LEU A 29 -6.72 -2.36 -13.57
CA LEU A 29 -6.24 -1.59 -14.71
C LEU A 29 -5.67 -2.48 -15.83
N SER A 30 -4.90 -3.50 -15.49
CA SER A 30 -4.33 -4.44 -16.47
C SER A 30 -5.40 -5.21 -17.22
N LEU A 31 -6.45 -5.66 -16.51
CA LEU A 31 -7.60 -6.31 -17.10
C LEU A 31 -8.34 -5.36 -18.06
N TYR A 32 -8.54 -4.12 -17.64
CA TYR A 32 -9.14 -3.07 -18.44
C TYR A 32 -8.37 -2.82 -19.73
N LEU A 33 -7.05 -2.64 -19.66
CA LEU A 33 -6.20 -2.41 -20.83
C LEU A 33 -6.23 -3.61 -21.80
N CYS A 34 -6.22 -4.83 -21.24
CA CYS A 34 -6.30 -6.06 -22.03
C CYS A 34 -7.65 -6.14 -22.78
N GLN A 35 -8.77 -5.83 -22.16
CA GLN A 35 -10.08 -5.80 -22.80
C GLN A 35 -10.22 -4.65 -23.81
N SER A 36 -9.42 -3.59 -23.68
CA SER A 36 -9.31 -2.52 -24.66
C SER A 36 -8.52 -2.93 -25.92
N GLY A 37 -8.05 -4.18 -25.99
CA GLY A 37 -7.30 -4.70 -27.13
C GLY A 37 -5.79 -4.46 -27.06
N ILE A 38 -5.25 -4.04 -25.92
CA ILE A 38 -3.80 -3.89 -25.73
C ILE A 38 -3.24 -5.26 -25.33
N ASP A 39 -2.20 -5.70 -26.03
CA ASP A 39 -1.53 -6.97 -25.78
C ASP A 39 -0.78 -6.97 -24.42
N GLN A 40 -0.59 -8.15 -23.86
CA GLN A 40 0.03 -8.33 -22.54
C GLN A 40 1.47 -7.83 -22.47
N GLU A 41 2.21 -7.92 -23.59
CA GLU A 41 3.58 -7.44 -23.66
C GLU A 41 3.62 -5.91 -23.51
N SER A 42 2.79 -5.19 -24.27
CA SER A 42 2.64 -3.74 -24.15
C SER A 42 2.17 -3.32 -22.75
N ILE A 43 1.20 -4.02 -22.16
CA ILE A 43 0.74 -3.75 -20.78
C ILE A 43 1.89 -3.89 -19.77
N SER A 44 2.69 -4.96 -19.89
CA SER A 44 3.83 -5.18 -18.98
C SER A 44 4.93 -4.12 -19.11
N MET A 45 5.08 -3.52 -20.29
CA MET A 45 5.99 -2.37 -20.51
C MET A 45 5.43 -1.06 -19.95
N MET A 46 4.11 -0.91 -19.88
CA MET A 46 3.45 0.31 -19.42
C MET A 46 3.37 0.38 -17.88
N LEU A 47 3.09 -0.73 -17.21
CA LEU A 47 2.84 -0.76 -15.77
C LEU A 47 4.02 -0.29 -14.88
N PRO A 48 5.31 -0.53 -15.22
CA PRO A 48 6.44 0.00 -14.46
C PRO A 48 6.44 1.53 -14.30
N PHE A 49 5.83 2.27 -15.22
CA PHE A 49 5.70 3.72 -15.12
C PHE A 49 4.84 4.16 -13.92
N MET A 50 3.93 3.29 -13.45
CA MET A 50 3.20 3.52 -12.19
C MET A 50 4.15 3.51 -10.99
N GLY A 51 5.14 2.61 -10.96
CA GLY A 51 6.19 2.57 -9.93
C GLY A 51 7.07 3.83 -9.93
N ILE A 52 7.49 4.27 -11.13
CA ILE A 52 8.30 5.51 -11.28
C ILE A 52 7.48 6.73 -10.82
N GLY A 53 6.22 6.84 -11.26
CA GLY A 53 5.32 7.87 -10.80
C GLY A 53 5.13 7.84 -9.28
N GLY A 54 4.95 6.64 -8.73
CA GLY A 54 4.81 6.41 -7.29
C GLY A 54 6.03 6.87 -6.49
N LEU A 55 7.24 6.59 -6.98
CA LEU A 55 8.47 7.05 -6.36
C LEU A 55 8.51 8.59 -6.29
N LEU A 56 8.29 9.26 -7.42
CA LEU A 56 8.31 10.72 -7.48
C LEU A 56 7.19 11.35 -6.65
N GLY A 57 5.98 10.80 -6.72
CA GLY A 57 4.84 11.27 -5.94
C GLY A 57 5.04 11.12 -4.44
N GLY A 58 5.57 9.98 -4.00
CA GLY A 58 5.90 9.70 -2.61
C GLY A 58 6.91 10.68 -2.05
N ILE A 59 8.00 10.93 -2.80
CA ILE A 59 9.04 11.91 -2.44
C ILE A 59 8.46 13.32 -2.39
N PHE A 60 7.77 13.73 -3.44
CA PHE A 60 7.19 15.09 -3.52
C PHE A 60 6.16 15.31 -2.40
N GLY A 61 5.21 14.38 -2.20
CA GLY A 61 4.17 14.49 -1.20
C GLY A 61 4.71 14.65 0.21
N GLY A 62 5.72 13.85 0.59
CA GLY A 62 6.29 13.91 1.92
C GLY A 62 7.17 15.14 2.15
N ILE A 63 8.12 15.45 1.24
CA ILE A 63 9.01 16.62 1.39
C ILE A 63 8.23 17.93 1.34
N SER A 64 7.24 18.02 0.45
CA SER A 64 6.42 19.22 0.34
C SER A 64 5.56 19.44 1.59
N SER A 65 5.17 18.36 2.30
CA SER A 65 4.45 18.45 3.57
C SER A 65 5.28 19.05 4.71
N ASP A 66 6.61 18.96 4.66
CA ASP A 66 7.51 19.64 5.61
C ASP A 66 7.64 21.16 5.37
N ARG A 67 7.37 21.59 4.12
CA ARG A 67 7.62 22.97 3.68
C ARG A 67 6.35 23.79 3.47
N SER A 68 5.23 23.12 3.25
CA SER A 68 3.96 23.73 2.87
C SER A 68 2.81 23.15 3.69
N ASN A 69 1.65 23.81 3.64
CA ASN A 69 0.44 23.27 4.25
C ASN A 69 0.08 21.93 3.61
N PRO A 70 0.05 20.81 4.38
CA PRO A 70 -0.25 19.48 3.85
C PRO A 70 -1.57 19.38 3.09
N LYS A 71 -2.57 20.21 3.45
CA LYS A 71 -3.84 20.27 2.72
C LYS A 71 -3.63 20.71 1.26
N LYS A 72 -2.80 21.74 1.04
CA LYS A 72 -2.48 22.21 -0.32
C LYS A 72 -1.75 21.11 -1.10
N VAL A 73 -0.80 20.43 -0.47
CA VAL A 73 -0.07 19.33 -1.09
C VAL A 73 -1.01 18.18 -1.43
N LEU A 74 -1.94 17.82 -0.52
CA LEU A 74 -2.91 16.77 -0.76
C LEU A 74 -3.85 17.09 -1.94
N ILE A 75 -4.31 18.33 -2.05
CA ILE A 75 -5.13 18.80 -3.18
C ILE A 75 -4.34 18.66 -4.49
N ILE A 76 -3.10 19.15 -4.54
CA ILE A 76 -2.24 19.07 -5.73
C ILE A 76 -2.06 17.61 -6.17
N MET A 77 -1.83 16.71 -5.21
CA MET A 77 -1.68 15.27 -5.50
C MET A 77 -2.99 14.61 -5.94
N ALA A 78 -4.15 15.13 -5.52
CA ALA A 78 -5.45 14.58 -5.88
C ALA A 78 -5.99 15.09 -7.24
N ILE A 79 -5.57 16.26 -7.71
CA ILE A 79 -6.05 16.85 -8.98
C ILE A 79 -5.92 15.91 -10.18
N PRO A 80 -4.81 15.16 -10.39
CA PRO A 80 -4.68 14.28 -11.54
C PRO A 80 -5.80 13.26 -11.66
N TRP A 81 -6.42 12.83 -10.55
CA TRP A 81 -7.54 11.87 -10.57
C TRP A 81 -8.74 12.34 -11.39
N LEU A 82 -8.92 13.65 -11.58
CA LEU A 82 -10.00 14.19 -12.40
C LEU A 82 -9.78 13.94 -13.90
N PHE A 83 -8.53 13.80 -14.33
CA PHE A 83 -8.15 13.69 -15.74
C PHE A 83 -7.74 12.26 -16.13
N ILE A 84 -7.22 11.48 -15.18
CA ILE A 84 -6.71 10.11 -15.43
C ILE A 84 -7.70 9.24 -16.20
N PRO A 85 -9.01 9.18 -15.86
CA PRO A 85 -9.93 8.33 -16.61
C PRO A 85 -10.07 8.72 -18.08
N ALA A 86 -10.09 10.03 -18.38
CA ALA A 86 -10.14 10.53 -19.75
C ALA A 86 -8.85 10.25 -20.53
N LEU A 87 -7.70 10.28 -19.85
CA LEU A 87 -6.41 9.98 -20.47
C LEU A 87 -6.27 8.48 -20.77
N ILE A 88 -6.73 7.63 -19.85
CA ILE A 88 -6.58 6.18 -20.01
C ILE A 88 -7.50 5.62 -21.11
N SER A 89 -8.63 6.27 -21.38
CA SER A 89 -9.58 5.88 -22.44
C SER A 89 -9.13 6.27 -23.85
N GLN A 90 -8.02 7.01 -24.00
CA GLN A 90 -7.49 7.36 -25.31
C GLN A 90 -6.80 6.17 -25.98
N ASN A 91 -7.03 5.98 -27.30
CA ASN A 91 -6.34 4.96 -28.09
C ASN A 91 -4.93 5.41 -28.49
N ASN A 92 -4.16 5.90 -27.52
CA ASN A 92 -2.78 6.34 -27.69
C ASN A 92 -1.92 5.84 -26.55
N MET A 93 -1.01 4.93 -26.83
CA MET A 93 -0.15 4.29 -25.86
C MET A 93 0.64 5.29 -25.02
N LEU A 94 1.17 6.38 -25.61
CA LEU A 94 1.92 7.39 -24.89
C LEU A 94 1.04 8.11 -23.84
N VAL A 95 -0.20 8.45 -24.23
CA VAL A 95 -1.16 9.09 -23.33
C VAL A 95 -1.54 8.16 -22.18
N GLN A 96 -1.74 6.89 -22.46
CA GLN A 96 -2.04 5.88 -21.45
C GLN A 96 -0.87 5.66 -20.49
N VAL A 97 0.39 5.63 -20.99
CA VAL A 97 1.59 5.58 -20.14
C VAL A 97 1.68 6.81 -19.24
N CYS A 98 1.40 8.01 -19.77
CA CYS A 98 1.33 9.22 -18.94
C CYS A 98 0.24 9.13 -17.87
N ALA A 99 -0.93 8.58 -18.20
CA ALA A 99 -2.00 8.36 -17.24
C ALA A 99 -1.58 7.38 -16.13
N ILE A 100 -0.95 6.25 -16.49
CA ILE A 100 -0.43 5.25 -15.54
C ILE A 100 0.63 5.86 -14.62
N PHE A 101 1.53 6.65 -15.15
CA PHE A 101 2.50 7.42 -14.36
C PHE A 101 1.80 8.37 -13.37
N LEU A 102 0.79 9.11 -13.82
CA LEU A 102 0.01 10.01 -12.97
C LEU A 102 -0.78 9.27 -11.89
N ILE A 103 -1.28 8.06 -12.15
CA ILE A 103 -1.91 7.19 -11.15
C ILE A 103 -0.92 6.92 -10.01
N GLY A 104 0.27 6.42 -10.35
CA GLY A 104 1.31 6.13 -9.36
C GLY A 104 1.69 7.36 -8.56
N MET A 105 1.96 8.49 -9.25
CA MET A 105 2.37 9.75 -8.63
C MET A 105 1.31 10.29 -7.67
N SER A 106 0.07 10.34 -8.08
CA SER A 106 -1.05 10.81 -7.26
C SER A 106 -1.30 9.92 -6.05
N LEU A 107 -1.31 8.60 -6.27
CA LEU A 107 -1.60 7.62 -5.23
C LEU A 107 -0.55 7.65 -4.13
N ALA A 108 0.72 7.55 -4.49
CA ALA A 108 1.82 7.57 -3.53
C ALA A 108 1.97 8.95 -2.87
N GLY A 109 1.76 10.03 -3.61
CA GLY A 109 1.76 11.40 -3.08
C GLY A 109 0.69 11.61 -2.03
N CYS A 110 -0.57 11.26 -2.32
CA CYS A 110 -1.66 11.34 -1.36
C CYS A 110 -1.40 10.47 -0.12
N ARG A 111 -0.89 9.26 -0.29
CA ARG A 111 -0.53 8.36 0.82
C ARG A 111 0.54 8.96 1.73
N SER A 112 1.57 9.60 1.16
CA SER A 112 2.64 10.26 1.91
C SER A 112 2.11 11.41 2.74
N VAL A 113 1.27 12.28 2.16
CA VAL A 113 0.67 13.41 2.88
C VAL A 113 -0.25 12.94 4.01
N ILE A 114 -1.08 11.93 3.75
CA ILE A 114 -1.99 11.36 4.76
C ILE A 114 -1.19 10.74 5.91
N LEU A 115 -0.11 10.01 5.62
CA LEU A 115 0.77 9.45 6.64
C LEU A 115 1.45 10.56 7.45
N TYR A 116 1.91 11.63 6.80
CA TYR A 116 2.47 12.79 7.47
C TYR A 116 1.48 13.38 8.49
N ILE A 117 0.23 13.59 8.07
CA ILE A 117 -0.83 14.14 8.94
C ILE A 117 -1.08 13.21 10.15
N ILE A 118 -1.23 11.90 9.89
CA ILE A 118 -1.50 10.92 10.96
C ILE A 118 -0.33 10.84 11.95
N THR A 119 0.90 10.80 11.45
CA THR A 119 2.08 10.67 12.30
C THR A 119 2.47 11.97 13.00
N SER A 120 1.88 13.10 12.62
CA SER A 120 2.08 14.40 13.29
C SER A 120 1.33 14.55 14.63
N GLN A 121 0.58 13.55 15.06
CA GLN A 121 -0.09 13.53 16.36
C GLN A 121 0.91 13.32 17.50
N ARG A 122 0.63 13.90 18.69
CA ARG A 122 1.53 13.82 19.87
C ARG A 122 1.61 12.44 20.51
N ASN A 123 0.48 11.73 20.56
CA ASN A 123 0.37 10.49 21.32
C ASN A 123 0.63 9.29 20.40
N LYS A 124 1.60 8.46 20.74
CA LYS A 124 1.96 7.23 20.00
C LYS A 124 0.79 6.24 19.90
N ASP A 125 -0.03 6.12 20.94
CA ASP A 125 -1.20 5.24 20.93
C ASP A 125 -2.26 5.75 19.94
N HIS A 126 -2.46 7.07 19.86
CA HIS A 126 -3.34 7.68 18.86
C HIS A 126 -2.82 7.48 17.44
N ILE A 127 -1.51 7.56 17.23
CA ILE A 127 -0.89 7.29 15.92
C ILE A 127 -1.16 5.85 15.50
N ASN A 128 -0.88 4.87 16.36
CA ASN A 128 -1.10 3.45 16.08
C ASN A 128 -2.56 3.15 15.77
N HIS A 129 -3.48 3.70 16.56
CA HIS A 129 -4.91 3.54 16.34
C HIS A 129 -5.35 4.14 15.01
N SER A 130 -4.90 5.36 14.69
CA SER A 130 -5.22 6.03 13.43
C SER A 130 -4.64 5.30 12.21
N LEU A 131 -3.43 4.75 12.31
CA LEU A 131 -2.83 3.93 11.25
C LEU A 131 -3.62 2.63 11.04
N SER A 132 -4.08 2.00 12.12
CA SER A 132 -4.89 0.79 12.06
C SER A 132 -6.25 1.05 11.41
N ILE A 133 -6.95 2.12 11.80
CA ILE A 133 -8.23 2.52 11.17
C ILE A 133 -8.02 2.86 9.70
N ARG A 134 -6.98 3.65 9.37
CA ARG A 134 -6.65 3.96 7.98
C ARG A 134 -6.49 2.67 7.14
N ARG A 135 -5.81 1.67 7.69
CA ARG A 135 -5.59 0.40 7.01
C ARG A 135 -6.91 -0.35 6.75
N ILE A 136 -7.79 -0.41 7.75
CA ILE A 136 -9.13 -1.02 7.61
C ILE A 136 -9.92 -0.33 6.49
N ILE A 137 -9.96 1.00 6.50
CA ILE A 137 -10.67 1.79 5.48
C ILE A 137 -10.10 1.48 4.09
N ILE A 138 -8.77 1.51 3.94
CA ILE A 138 -8.13 1.24 2.64
C ILE A 138 -8.51 -0.16 2.16
N ASN A 139 -8.32 -1.19 2.96
CA ASN A 139 -8.60 -2.56 2.52
C ASN A 139 -10.08 -2.79 2.20
N LEU A 140 -10.99 -2.25 3.02
CA LEU A 140 -12.42 -2.34 2.76
C LEU A 140 -12.81 -1.63 1.46
N CYS A 141 -12.34 -0.40 1.27
CA CYS A 141 -12.68 0.39 0.10
C CYS A 141 -12.02 -0.15 -1.18
N VAL A 142 -10.80 -0.66 -1.08
CA VAL A 142 -10.14 -1.34 -2.21
C VAL A 142 -10.92 -2.59 -2.59
N ALA A 143 -11.34 -3.41 -1.63
CA ALA A 143 -12.12 -4.62 -1.91
C ALA A 143 -13.48 -4.30 -2.57
N ILE A 144 -14.20 -3.30 -2.06
CA ILE A 144 -15.47 -2.87 -2.66
C ILE A 144 -15.23 -2.22 -4.03
N GLY A 145 -14.22 -1.36 -4.16
CA GLY A 145 -13.89 -0.67 -5.41
C GLY A 145 -13.50 -1.62 -6.52
N SER A 146 -12.68 -2.64 -6.22
CA SER A 146 -12.32 -3.67 -7.20
C SER A 146 -13.50 -4.57 -7.56
N GLY A 147 -14.35 -4.93 -6.58
CA GLY A 147 -15.56 -5.70 -6.84
C GLY A 147 -16.56 -4.95 -7.74
N MET A 148 -16.82 -3.67 -7.44
CA MET A 148 -17.67 -2.81 -8.27
C MET A 148 -17.09 -2.66 -9.68
N MET A 149 -15.79 -2.47 -9.81
CA MET A 149 -15.14 -2.34 -11.11
C MET A 149 -15.20 -3.65 -11.90
N GLY A 150 -14.93 -4.79 -11.27
CA GLY A 150 -15.05 -6.11 -11.90
C GLY A 150 -16.47 -6.35 -12.43
N PHE A 151 -17.49 -5.97 -11.66
CA PHE A 151 -18.90 -6.05 -12.07
C PHE A 151 -19.18 -5.14 -13.28
N ILE A 152 -18.71 -3.88 -13.27
CA ILE A 152 -18.89 -2.94 -14.39
C ILE A 152 -18.22 -3.47 -15.64
N ILE A 153 -16.98 -3.94 -15.54
CA ILE A 153 -16.23 -4.50 -16.68
C ILE A 153 -16.93 -5.74 -17.24
N SER A 154 -17.54 -6.59 -16.40
CA SER A 154 -18.24 -7.80 -16.85
C SER A 154 -19.58 -7.54 -17.53
N GLN A 155 -20.28 -6.45 -17.20
CA GLN A 155 -21.60 -6.12 -17.71
C GLN A 155 -21.59 -5.17 -18.91
N SER A 156 -20.60 -4.30 -18.97
CA SER A 156 -20.50 -3.32 -20.05
C SER A 156 -19.04 -3.12 -20.46
N ASN A 157 -18.75 -3.31 -21.74
CA ASN A 157 -17.51 -2.80 -22.33
C ASN A 157 -17.54 -1.26 -22.46
N ASP A 158 -18.43 -0.58 -21.71
CA ASP A 158 -18.63 0.85 -21.83
C ASP A 158 -17.73 1.61 -20.84
N PHE A 159 -16.60 2.06 -21.35
CA PHE A 159 -15.63 2.88 -20.63
C PHE A 159 -16.19 4.20 -20.12
N TYR A 160 -17.31 4.67 -20.67
CA TYR A 160 -17.94 5.92 -20.26
C TYR A 160 -18.51 5.84 -18.84
N VAL A 161 -19.15 4.72 -18.49
CA VAL A 161 -19.66 4.47 -17.13
C VAL A 161 -18.52 4.48 -16.12
N MET A 162 -17.42 3.83 -16.46
CA MET A 162 -16.20 3.81 -15.65
C MET A 162 -15.61 5.21 -15.46
N TYR A 163 -15.50 5.98 -16.54
CA TYR A 163 -15.06 7.36 -16.49
C TYR A 163 -15.90 8.20 -15.54
N LEU A 164 -17.23 8.14 -15.67
CA LEU A 164 -18.15 8.93 -14.81
C LEU A 164 -18.01 8.56 -13.33
N LEU A 165 -17.86 7.27 -13.03
CA LEU A 165 -17.71 6.78 -11.66
C LEU A 165 -16.41 7.28 -11.03
N PHE A 166 -15.29 7.16 -11.74
CA PHE A 166 -14.00 7.65 -11.25
C PHE A 166 -13.93 9.16 -11.13
N PHE A 167 -14.48 9.89 -12.09
CA PHE A 167 -14.59 11.33 -12.04
C PHE A 167 -15.41 11.78 -10.83
N GLY A 168 -16.55 11.13 -10.58
CA GLY A 168 -17.39 11.37 -9.42
C GLY A 168 -16.64 11.13 -8.10
N LEU A 169 -15.99 9.97 -7.96
CA LEU A 169 -15.18 9.63 -6.78
C LEU A 169 -14.02 10.63 -6.56
N ALA A 170 -13.34 11.02 -7.61
CA ALA A 170 -12.25 12.00 -7.55
C ALA A 170 -12.77 13.39 -7.13
N THR A 171 -13.93 13.78 -7.63
CA THR A 171 -14.60 15.04 -7.23
C THR A 171 -14.98 15.01 -5.75
N PHE A 172 -15.60 13.92 -5.28
CA PHE A 172 -15.94 13.75 -3.87
C PHE A 172 -14.69 13.73 -2.98
N ALA A 173 -13.60 13.07 -3.41
CA ALA A 173 -12.32 13.09 -2.70
C ALA A 173 -11.78 14.52 -2.56
N SER A 174 -11.82 15.30 -3.64
CA SER A 174 -11.34 16.70 -3.67
C SER A 174 -12.18 17.59 -2.74
N ILE A 175 -13.51 17.46 -2.76
CA ILE A 175 -14.42 18.17 -1.86
C ILE A 175 -14.16 17.77 -0.40
N ALA A 176 -13.98 16.48 -0.14
CA ALA A 176 -13.68 15.97 1.21
C ALA A 176 -12.37 16.55 1.75
N ILE A 177 -11.31 16.59 0.91
CA ILE A 177 -10.03 17.20 1.28
C ILE A 177 -10.20 18.70 1.58
N TYR A 178 -10.99 19.42 0.77
CA TYR A 178 -11.24 20.84 0.99
C TYR A 178 -11.91 21.11 2.34
N LYS A 179 -12.85 20.28 2.76
CA LYS A 179 -13.58 20.41 4.04
C LYS A 179 -12.76 20.04 5.28
N VAL A 180 -11.59 19.41 5.14
CA VAL A 180 -10.71 19.07 6.27
C VAL A 180 -10.10 20.35 6.85
N ASP A 181 -10.37 20.62 8.14
CA ASP A 181 -9.73 21.73 8.86
C ASP A 181 -8.39 21.26 9.43
N MET A 182 -7.33 21.62 8.72
CA MET A 182 -5.96 21.20 9.07
C MET A 182 -5.41 21.93 10.30
N ASN A 183 -5.91 23.12 10.64
CA ASN A 183 -5.43 23.87 11.82
C ASN A 183 -5.74 23.13 13.12
N LYS A 184 -6.81 22.33 13.12
CA LYS A 184 -7.18 21.48 14.25
C LYS A 184 -6.42 20.14 14.31
N LEU A 185 -5.84 19.72 13.17
CA LEU A 185 -5.09 18.46 13.06
C LEU A 185 -3.59 18.67 13.25
N TYR A 186 -3.13 19.92 13.04
CA TYR A 186 -1.72 20.27 13.10
C TYR A 186 -1.32 20.65 14.52
N VAL A 187 -0.65 19.75 15.19
CA VAL A 187 0.19 20.13 16.32
C VAL A 187 1.61 20.17 15.77
N LEU A 188 2.10 21.39 15.52
CA LEU A 188 3.52 21.64 15.26
C LEU A 188 4.31 21.18 16.48
N ASP A 189 4.64 19.89 16.55
CA ASP A 189 5.66 19.47 17.47
C ASP A 189 7.00 19.91 16.91
N VAL A 190 7.60 20.83 17.63
CA VAL A 190 9.06 21.00 17.66
C VAL A 190 9.62 19.58 17.73
N ILE A 191 10.39 19.22 16.70
CA ILE A 191 11.14 17.97 16.68
C ILE A 191 11.95 17.96 17.96
N GLU A 192 11.51 17.21 18.99
CA GLU A 192 12.42 16.87 20.07
C GLU A 192 13.65 16.29 19.38
N SER A 193 14.80 16.90 19.63
CA SER A 193 16.07 16.45 19.06
C SER A 193 16.29 15.02 19.58
N ARG A 194 15.82 14.05 18.81
CA ARG A 194 16.11 12.65 19.09
C ARG A 194 17.61 12.50 19.01
N LYS A 195 18.22 11.83 20.01
CA LYS A 195 19.63 11.45 19.96
C LYS A 195 19.92 10.84 18.60
N SER A 196 20.91 11.41 17.91
CA SER A 196 21.36 10.90 16.61
C SER A 196 21.75 9.43 16.78
N ARG A 197 20.94 8.51 16.25
CA ARG A 197 21.37 7.14 16.05
C ARG A 197 22.30 7.11 14.82
N SER A 198 23.19 6.15 14.78
CA SER A 198 24.16 6.00 13.65
C SER A 198 23.45 5.96 12.31
N GLN A 199 24.01 6.63 11.30
CA GLN A 199 23.51 6.61 9.93
C GLN A 199 23.45 5.17 9.35
N SER A 200 24.37 4.29 9.78
CA SER A 200 24.36 2.87 9.42
C SER A 200 23.13 2.14 9.94
N LEU A 201 22.69 2.40 11.17
CA LEU A 201 21.48 1.79 11.72
C LEU A 201 20.22 2.25 10.96
N TYR A 202 20.17 3.52 10.56
CA TYR A 202 19.09 4.03 9.71
C TYR A 202 19.08 3.34 8.34
N LEU A 203 20.23 3.18 7.70
CA LEU A 203 20.32 2.48 6.41
C LEU A 203 19.89 1.01 6.54
N LEU A 204 20.35 0.31 7.57
CA LEU A 204 19.93 -1.08 7.84
C LEU A 204 18.44 -1.19 8.09
N SER A 205 17.82 -0.23 8.78
CA SER A 205 16.36 -0.21 8.97
C SER A 205 15.60 -0.05 7.65
N ILE A 206 16.10 0.78 6.74
CA ILE A 206 15.56 0.94 5.39
C ILE A 206 15.67 -0.38 4.59
N ILE A 207 16.86 -0.97 4.58
CA ILE A 207 17.12 -2.23 3.86
C ILE A 207 16.18 -3.33 4.37
N SER A 208 16.08 -3.51 5.69
CA SER A 208 15.21 -4.55 6.26
C SER A 208 13.75 -4.38 5.87
N ILE A 209 13.22 -3.16 5.94
CA ILE A 209 11.84 -2.90 5.52
C ILE A 209 11.66 -3.10 4.02
N THR A 210 12.64 -2.70 3.18
CA THR A 210 12.57 -2.92 1.73
C THR A 210 12.48 -4.41 1.40
N LEU A 211 13.32 -5.25 2.02
CA LEU A 211 13.27 -6.70 1.84
C LEU A 211 11.90 -7.27 2.22
N SER A 212 11.32 -6.79 3.32
CA SER A 212 9.97 -7.19 3.76
C SER A 212 8.88 -6.77 2.77
N LEU A 213 9.00 -5.57 2.18
CA LEU A 213 8.06 -5.08 1.20
C LEU A 213 8.17 -5.81 -0.15
N ILE A 214 9.37 -6.27 -0.54
CA ILE A 214 9.53 -7.14 -1.72
C ILE A 214 8.78 -8.45 -1.51
N CYS A 215 8.87 -9.08 -0.32
CA CYS A 215 8.08 -10.27 0.01
C CYS A 215 6.57 -10.00 -0.14
N PHE A 216 6.10 -8.83 0.31
CA PHE A 216 4.70 -8.44 0.17
C PHE A 216 4.31 -8.23 -1.30
N SER A 217 5.17 -7.57 -2.09
CA SER A 217 4.89 -7.27 -3.50
C SER A 217 4.82 -8.53 -4.38
N PHE A 218 5.36 -9.67 -3.96
CA PHE A 218 5.14 -10.95 -4.64
C PHE A 218 3.69 -11.43 -4.58
N ILE A 219 2.92 -11.04 -3.56
CA ILE A 219 1.53 -11.50 -3.39
C ILE A 219 0.64 -11.02 -4.53
N PRO A 220 0.48 -9.72 -4.80
CA PRO A 220 -0.40 -9.24 -5.86
C PRO A 220 0.07 -9.65 -7.27
N VAL A 221 1.38 -9.90 -7.45
CA VAL A 221 1.95 -10.21 -8.76
C VAL A 221 1.89 -11.71 -9.07
N TYR A 222 2.30 -12.56 -8.13
CA TYR A 222 2.57 -13.96 -8.42
C TYR A 222 1.68 -14.97 -7.67
N TYR A 223 1.17 -14.61 -6.47
CA TYR A 223 0.44 -15.57 -5.64
C TYR A 223 -0.83 -16.07 -6.35
N THR A 224 -1.60 -15.16 -6.95
CA THR A 224 -2.83 -15.52 -7.67
C THR A 224 -2.55 -16.38 -8.90
N ILE A 225 -1.51 -16.04 -9.65
CA ILE A 225 -1.11 -16.83 -10.82
C ILE A 225 -0.70 -18.23 -10.36
N TYR A 226 0.13 -18.32 -9.31
CA TYR A 226 0.63 -19.59 -8.81
C TYR A 226 -0.48 -20.55 -8.34
N ILE A 227 -1.47 -20.04 -7.60
CA ILE A 227 -2.58 -20.90 -7.12
C ILE A 227 -3.47 -21.37 -8.28
N VAL A 228 -3.62 -20.58 -9.33
CA VAL A 228 -4.43 -20.96 -10.51
C VAL A 228 -3.64 -21.87 -11.45
N SER A 229 -2.41 -21.49 -11.84
CA SER A 229 -1.63 -22.24 -12.85
C SER A 229 -0.97 -23.48 -12.29
N GLU A 230 -0.35 -23.39 -11.11
CA GLU A 230 0.44 -24.49 -10.53
C GLU A 230 -0.39 -25.38 -9.57
N LYS A 231 -1.27 -24.75 -8.79
CA LYS A 231 -2.09 -25.44 -7.80
C LYS A 231 -3.46 -25.85 -8.32
N GLN A 232 -3.81 -25.43 -9.55
CA GLN A 232 -5.04 -25.79 -10.26
C GLN A 232 -6.33 -25.39 -9.51
N PHE A 233 -6.27 -24.36 -8.67
CA PHE A 233 -7.48 -23.79 -8.08
C PHE A 233 -8.30 -23.03 -9.14
N PRO A 234 -9.64 -22.99 -9.02
CA PRO A 234 -10.50 -22.21 -9.88
C PRO A 234 -10.09 -20.70 -9.88
N THR A 235 -10.24 -20.05 -11.02
CA THR A 235 -9.77 -18.66 -11.22
C THR A 235 -10.47 -17.66 -10.29
N ASP A 236 -11.73 -17.90 -9.91
CA ASP A 236 -12.48 -17.07 -8.98
C ASP A 236 -11.88 -17.03 -7.57
N ILE A 237 -11.20 -18.09 -7.17
CA ILE A 237 -10.46 -18.16 -5.89
C ILE A 237 -9.43 -17.05 -5.78
N ALA A 238 -8.81 -16.63 -6.89
CA ALA A 238 -7.86 -15.52 -6.90
C ALA A 238 -8.47 -14.20 -6.34
N GLY A 239 -9.76 -13.97 -6.60
CA GLY A 239 -10.49 -12.84 -6.00
C GLY A 239 -10.85 -13.08 -4.54
N TYR A 240 -11.29 -14.30 -4.19
CA TYR A 240 -11.74 -14.62 -2.84
C TYR A 240 -10.63 -14.57 -1.79
N ILE A 241 -9.37 -14.88 -2.14
CA ILE A 241 -8.25 -14.76 -1.19
C ILE A 241 -8.01 -13.32 -0.73
N PHE A 242 -8.12 -12.33 -1.62
CA PHE A 242 -8.00 -10.92 -1.24
C PHE A 242 -9.21 -10.43 -0.44
N THR A 243 -10.42 -10.92 -0.78
CA THR A 243 -11.61 -10.64 0.02
C THR A 243 -11.46 -11.21 1.42
N PHE A 244 -11.01 -12.46 1.54
CA PHE A 244 -10.77 -13.13 2.83
C PHE A 244 -9.71 -12.39 3.65
N SER A 245 -8.58 -12.02 3.05
CA SER A 245 -7.56 -11.18 3.68
C SER A 245 -8.14 -9.84 4.15
N GLY A 246 -8.91 -9.16 3.31
CA GLY A 246 -9.56 -7.90 3.67
C GLY A 246 -10.50 -8.03 4.87
N VAL A 247 -11.31 -9.10 4.92
CA VAL A 247 -12.18 -9.41 6.07
C VAL A 247 -11.37 -9.62 7.34
N LEU A 248 -10.28 -10.40 7.29
CA LEU A 248 -9.41 -10.60 8.44
C LEU A 248 -8.83 -9.28 8.95
N ILE A 249 -8.38 -8.39 8.06
CA ILE A 249 -7.85 -7.07 8.43
C ILE A 249 -8.94 -6.23 9.11
N VAL A 250 -10.15 -6.18 8.55
CA VAL A 250 -11.26 -5.42 9.13
C VAL A 250 -11.61 -5.91 10.53
N LEU A 251 -11.66 -7.23 10.73
CA LEU A 251 -12.06 -7.83 12.01
C LEU A 251 -10.96 -7.73 13.08
N PHE A 252 -9.69 -7.89 12.70
CA PHE A 252 -8.62 -8.13 13.67
C PHE A 252 -7.58 -7.02 13.76
N GLN A 253 -7.44 -6.09 12.79
CA GLN A 253 -6.35 -5.11 12.78
C GLN A 253 -6.27 -4.27 14.05
N VAL A 254 -7.41 -3.71 14.53
CA VAL A 254 -7.41 -2.87 15.73
C VAL A 254 -7.10 -3.70 16.98
N LYS A 255 -7.70 -4.89 17.09
CA LYS A 255 -7.47 -5.79 18.22
C LYS A 255 -6.01 -6.23 18.28
N LEU A 256 -5.43 -6.63 17.14
CA LEU A 256 -4.04 -7.06 17.04
C LEU A 256 -3.07 -5.93 17.39
N SER A 257 -3.32 -4.72 16.89
CA SER A 257 -2.54 -3.54 17.24
C SER A 257 -2.60 -3.22 18.74
N ALA A 258 -3.77 -3.38 19.35
CA ALA A 258 -3.95 -3.15 20.81
C ALA A 258 -3.25 -4.23 21.66
N LEU A 259 -3.36 -5.50 21.27
CA LEU A 259 -2.72 -6.63 21.96
C LEU A 259 -1.19 -6.55 21.90
N THR A 260 -0.65 -6.07 20.80
CA THR A 260 0.81 -6.02 20.57
C THR A 260 1.45 -4.69 20.96
N LYS A 261 0.68 -3.70 21.44
CA LYS A 261 1.19 -2.35 21.73
C LYS A 261 2.34 -2.31 22.74
N ASN A 262 2.35 -3.23 23.72
CA ASN A 262 3.37 -3.33 24.76
C ASN A 262 4.59 -4.18 24.33
N ILE A 263 4.53 -4.84 23.19
CA ILE A 263 5.65 -5.60 22.62
C ILE A 263 6.61 -4.61 21.97
N ASP A 264 7.91 -4.81 22.19
CA ASP A 264 8.96 -4.03 21.52
C ASP A 264 8.76 -4.00 20.00
N ILE A 265 8.99 -2.83 19.40
CA ILE A 265 8.70 -2.61 17.97
C ILE A 265 9.49 -3.55 17.06
N HIS A 266 10.74 -3.89 17.43
CA HIS A 266 11.58 -4.81 16.66
C HIS A 266 10.93 -6.18 16.57
N TYR A 267 10.48 -6.72 17.72
CA TYR A 267 9.83 -8.04 17.74
C TYR A 267 8.50 -8.05 17.00
N ARG A 268 7.74 -6.93 17.02
CA ARG A 268 6.51 -6.83 16.22
C ARG A 268 6.80 -6.88 14.73
N VAL A 269 7.80 -6.12 14.28
CA VAL A 269 8.20 -6.10 12.86
C VAL A 269 8.75 -7.46 12.45
N ILE A 270 9.63 -8.08 13.25
CA ILE A 270 10.16 -9.43 12.99
C ILE A 270 9.03 -10.46 12.85
N SER A 271 8.09 -10.48 13.83
CA SER A 271 6.95 -11.41 13.76
C SER A 271 6.12 -11.19 12.50
N GLY A 272 5.91 -9.91 12.13
CA GLY A 272 5.19 -9.56 10.91
C GLY A 272 5.87 -10.07 9.65
N VAL A 273 7.17 -9.85 9.54
CA VAL A 273 7.98 -10.30 8.39
C VAL A 273 8.03 -11.81 8.29
N LEU A 274 8.26 -12.51 9.40
CA LEU A 274 8.31 -13.98 9.42
C LEU A 274 6.96 -14.60 9.07
N LEU A 275 5.86 -14.10 9.63
CA LEU A 275 4.52 -14.60 9.28
C LEU A 275 4.17 -14.31 7.81
N LEU A 276 4.56 -13.15 7.28
CA LEU A 276 4.37 -12.80 5.89
C LEU A 276 5.12 -13.78 4.97
N SER A 277 6.41 -13.98 5.20
CA SER A 277 7.26 -14.82 4.36
C SER A 277 6.95 -16.30 4.51
N LEU A 278 6.66 -16.78 5.72
CA LEU A 278 6.23 -18.18 5.95
C LEU A 278 4.84 -18.44 5.35
N GLY A 279 3.91 -17.46 5.47
CA GLY A 279 2.60 -17.56 4.86
C GLY A 279 2.68 -17.66 3.34
N THR A 280 3.48 -16.83 2.68
CA THR A 280 3.68 -16.93 1.23
C THR A 280 4.43 -18.21 0.83
N PHE A 281 5.45 -18.61 1.58
CA PHE A 281 6.19 -19.86 1.33
C PHE A 281 5.32 -21.10 1.44
N SER A 282 4.37 -21.14 2.38
CA SER A 282 3.49 -22.26 2.61
C SER A 282 2.62 -22.62 1.39
N VAL A 283 2.43 -21.69 0.44
CA VAL A 283 1.66 -21.92 -0.78
C VAL A 283 2.21 -23.08 -1.62
N LYS A 284 3.50 -23.38 -1.50
CA LYS A 284 4.13 -24.53 -2.18
C LYS A 284 3.52 -25.88 -1.80
N TYR A 285 3.03 -25.99 -0.57
CA TYR A 285 2.56 -27.25 0.03
C TYR A 285 1.04 -27.35 0.12
N ILE A 286 0.31 -26.34 -0.38
CA ILE A 286 -1.15 -26.34 -0.39
C ILE A 286 -1.67 -27.34 -1.39
N SER A 287 -2.65 -28.15 -0.95
CA SER A 287 -3.38 -29.11 -1.77
C SER A 287 -4.90 -28.93 -1.68
N ASP A 288 -5.38 -28.15 -0.71
CA ASP A 288 -6.80 -27.96 -0.43
C ASP A 288 -7.15 -26.51 -0.01
N TYR A 289 -8.42 -26.22 0.10
CA TYR A 289 -8.92 -24.89 0.50
C TYR A 289 -8.57 -24.53 1.95
N ALA A 290 -8.44 -25.50 2.84
CA ALA A 290 -8.07 -25.26 4.23
C ALA A 290 -6.61 -24.80 4.32
N GLY A 291 -5.71 -25.48 3.62
CA GLY A 291 -4.31 -25.08 3.49
C GLY A 291 -4.18 -23.68 2.87
N LEU A 292 -4.97 -23.38 1.83
CA LEU A 292 -5.00 -22.06 1.21
C LEU A 292 -5.46 -20.99 2.21
N ALA A 293 -6.54 -21.23 2.95
CA ALA A 293 -7.03 -20.29 3.97
C ALA A 293 -6.01 -20.06 5.09
N LEU A 294 -5.27 -21.09 5.52
CA LEU A 294 -4.20 -20.97 6.50
C LEU A 294 -3.03 -20.14 5.97
N SER A 295 -2.59 -20.38 4.74
CA SER A 295 -1.54 -19.58 4.08
C SER A 295 -1.92 -18.11 3.99
N VAL A 296 -3.14 -17.84 3.50
CA VAL A 296 -3.68 -16.46 3.40
C VAL A 296 -3.78 -15.82 4.78
N SER A 297 -4.25 -16.56 5.79
CA SER A 297 -4.33 -16.04 7.17
C SER A 297 -2.95 -15.69 7.71
N ALA A 298 -1.95 -16.55 7.48
CA ALA A 298 -0.59 -16.32 7.97
C ALA A 298 0.05 -15.06 7.36
N TRP A 299 0.04 -14.92 6.03
CA TRP A 299 0.62 -13.72 5.42
C TRP A 299 -0.21 -12.46 5.72
N THR A 300 -1.54 -12.56 5.87
CA THR A 300 -2.38 -11.43 6.27
C THR A 300 -2.07 -10.96 7.69
N LEU A 301 -1.91 -11.88 8.65
CA LEU A 301 -1.47 -11.55 10.00
C LEU A 301 -0.07 -10.92 10.01
N GLY A 302 0.84 -11.46 9.18
CA GLY A 302 2.16 -10.88 8.96
C GLY A 302 2.08 -9.45 8.47
N GLU A 303 1.28 -9.19 7.48
CA GLU A 303 0.98 -7.87 6.93
C GLU A 303 0.43 -6.90 7.99
N MET A 304 -0.49 -7.37 8.83
CA MET A 304 -1.08 -6.57 9.91
C MET A 304 -0.06 -6.18 10.98
N LEU A 305 0.87 -7.07 11.31
CA LEU A 305 1.94 -6.83 12.28
C LEU A 305 3.11 -6.03 11.71
N LEU A 306 3.29 -6.02 10.38
CA LEU A 306 4.39 -5.33 9.71
C LEU A 306 4.06 -3.86 9.45
N PHE A 307 2.99 -3.56 8.71
CA PHE A 307 2.82 -2.24 8.10
C PHE A 307 2.54 -1.11 9.08
N VAL A 308 1.83 -1.38 10.19
CA VAL A 308 1.56 -0.35 11.19
C VAL A 308 2.83 -0.01 11.98
N PRO A 309 3.61 -0.99 12.49
CA PRO A 309 4.87 -0.70 13.19
C PRO A 309 6.00 -0.21 12.28
N ALA A 310 6.06 -0.63 11.01
CA ALA A 310 7.16 -0.29 10.10
C ALA A 310 7.38 1.23 9.95
N VAL A 311 6.28 2.00 9.88
CA VAL A 311 6.37 3.47 9.83
C VAL A 311 7.06 4.02 11.08
N GLN A 312 6.66 3.54 12.27
CA GLN A 312 7.25 3.98 13.53
C GLN A 312 8.68 3.48 13.69
N PHE A 313 8.95 2.25 13.25
CA PHE A 313 10.28 1.66 13.25
C PHE A 313 11.27 2.53 12.48
N ILE A 314 10.97 2.93 11.25
CA ILE A 314 11.84 3.83 10.48
C ILE A 314 11.96 5.21 11.16
N LEU A 315 10.87 5.73 11.74
CA LEU A 315 10.88 7.01 12.45
C LEU A 315 11.77 6.98 13.71
N GLU A 316 12.00 5.83 14.33
CA GLU A 316 12.88 5.70 15.49
C GLU A 316 14.36 5.84 15.17
N TYR A 317 14.75 5.52 13.94
CA TYR A 317 16.16 5.54 13.49
C TYR A 317 16.56 6.82 12.76
N THR A 318 15.64 7.73 12.49
CA THR A 318 15.93 8.95 11.74
C THR A 318 15.96 10.20 12.62
N THR A 319 16.87 11.12 12.28
CA THR A 319 16.89 12.51 12.76
C THR A 319 16.32 13.47 11.74
N SER A 320 15.96 12.99 10.54
CA SER A 320 15.41 13.79 9.46
C SER A 320 14.01 14.30 9.81
N LYS A 321 13.60 15.37 9.13
CA LYS A 321 12.22 15.87 9.20
C LYS A 321 11.23 14.74 8.87
N ARG A 322 10.08 14.75 9.56
CA ARG A 322 9.08 13.69 9.48
C ARG A 322 8.60 13.43 8.05
N GLY A 323 8.33 14.47 7.28
CA GLY A 323 7.90 14.34 5.90
C GLY A 323 8.95 13.69 5.01
N LYS A 324 10.24 14.01 5.19
CA LYS A 324 11.34 13.35 4.50
C LYS A 324 11.38 11.85 4.83
N THR A 325 11.20 11.47 6.09
CA THR A 325 11.20 10.06 6.50
C THR A 325 10.01 9.30 5.94
N ILE A 326 8.84 9.93 5.90
CA ILE A 326 7.64 9.35 5.30
C ILE A 326 7.80 9.20 3.78
N SER A 327 8.44 10.19 3.12
CA SER A 327 8.79 10.06 1.70
C SER A 327 9.65 8.84 1.45
N VAL A 328 10.71 8.64 2.25
CA VAL A 328 11.56 7.45 2.15
C VAL A 328 10.70 6.19 2.32
N TYR A 329 9.93 6.07 3.41
CA TYR A 329 9.07 4.90 3.63
C TYR A 329 8.12 4.62 2.45
N GLN A 330 7.46 5.65 1.91
CA GLN A 330 6.57 5.48 0.76
C GLN A 330 7.32 5.07 -0.52
N SER A 331 8.54 5.60 -0.69
CA SER A 331 9.41 5.22 -1.81
C SER A 331 9.82 3.75 -1.76
N LEU A 332 9.96 3.15 -0.55
CA LEU A 332 10.30 1.74 -0.41
C LEU A 332 9.21 0.83 -1.01
N PHE A 333 7.93 1.19 -0.91
CA PHE A 333 6.86 0.47 -1.60
C PHE A 333 7.03 0.52 -3.11
N SER A 334 7.25 1.72 -3.66
CA SER A 334 7.43 1.87 -5.12
C SER A 334 8.67 1.14 -5.65
N VAL A 335 9.75 1.14 -4.87
CA VAL A 335 10.98 0.39 -5.17
C VAL A 335 10.72 -1.12 -5.12
N SER A 336 9.97 -1.58 -4.12
CA SER A 336 9.63 -3.00 -3.98
C SER A 336 8.68 -3.47 -5.08
N ASP A 337 7.69 -2.65 -5.45
CA ASP A 337 6.76 -2.93 -6.55
C ASP A 337 7.47 -2.94 -7.92
N PHE A 338 8.61 -2.25 -8.04
CA PHE A 338 9.46 -2.31 -9.23
C PHE A 338 10.38 -3.53 -9.22
N ILE A 339 11.01 -3.84 -8.07
CA ILE A 339 12.01 -4.93 -7.95
C ILE A 339 11.34 -6.30 -7.97
N ALA A 340 10.19 -6.49 -7.29
CA ALA A 340 9.56 -7.78 -7.15
C ALA A 340 9.20 -8.44 -8.50
N PRO A 341 8.59 -7.76 -9.48
CA PRO A 341 8.35 -8.35 -10.80
C PRO A 341 9.63 -8.75 -11.54
N ILE A 342 10.70 -7.96 -11.42
CA ILE A 342 11.99 -8.26 -12.07
C ILE A 342 12.61 -9.51 -11.46
N LEU A 343 12.67 -9.59 -10.12
CA LEU A 343 13.21 -10.76 -9.41
C LEU A 343 12.38 -12.01 -9.71
N GLY A 344 11.06 -11.90 -9.61
CA GLY A 344 10.19 -13.03 -9.88
C GLY A 344 10.25 -13.49 -11.33
N GLY A 345 10.26 -12.57 -12.30
CA GLY A 345 10.39 -12.91 -13.73
C GLY A 345 11.70 -13.64 -14.04
N ALA A 346 12.82 -13.19 -13.46
CA ALA A 346 14.11 -13.88 -13.64
C ALA A 346 14.12 -15.31 -13.06
N VAL A 347 13.33 -15.56 -12.03
CA VAL A 347 13.31 -16.85 -11.29
C VAL A 347 12.31 -17.83 -11.90
N ILE A 348 11.18 -17.34 -12.43
CA ILE A 348 10.16 -18.18 -13.09
C ILE A 348 10.78 -18.98 -14.25
N ALA A 349 11.77 -18.43 -14.93
CA ALA A 349 12.48 -19.13 -16.00
C ALA A 349 13.10 -20.49 -15.56
N PHE A 350 13.40 -20.65 -14.26
CA PHE A 350 13.90 -21.90 -13.68
C PHE A 350 12.79 -22.72 -13.04
N SER A 351 12.00 -22.13 -12.16
CA SER A 351 10.82 -22.73 -11.54
C SER A 351 9.98 -21.67 -10.85
N PHE A 352 8.66 -21.70 -11.06
CA PHE A 352 7.75 -20.78 -10.42
C PHE A 352 7.80 -20.87 -8.89
N SER A 353 7.99 -22.08 -8.35
CA SER A 353 8.02 -22.30 -6.90
C SER A 353 9.18 -21.62 -6.19
N TYR A 354 10.29 -21.30 -6.88
CA TYR A 354 11.46 -20.65 -6.28
C TYR A 354 11.19 -19.21 -5.84
N ILE A 355 10.16 -18.55 -6.35
CA ILE A 355 9.73 -17.22 -5.86
C ILE A 355 9.45 -17.28 -4.35
N TRP A 356 8.84 -18.35 -3.89
CA TRP A 356 8.46 -18.54 -2.48
C TRP A 356 9.68 -18.83 -1.60
N ASP A 357 10.68 -19.52 -2.13
CA ASP A 357 11.97 -19.73 -1.43
C ASP A 357 12.70 -18.39 -1.26
N ILE A 358 12.70 -17.56 -2.31
CA ILE A 358 13.26 -16.20 -2.24
C ILE A 358 12.48 -15.36 -1.24
N SER A 359 11.14 -15.41 -1.25
CA SER A 359 10.32 -14.69 -0.28
C SER A 359 10.71 -15.06 1.16
N LEU A 360 10.87 -16.35 1.44
CA LEU A 360 11.31 -16.82 2.76
C LEU A 360 12.73 -16.35 3.09
N ALA A 361 13.67 -16.47 2.16
CA ALA A 361 15.05 -16.02 2.37
C ALA A 361 15.15 -14.52 2.65
N LEU A 362 14.40 -13.69 1.90
CA LEU A 362 14.33 -12.24 2.12
C LEU A 362 13.72 -11.92 3.48
N GLY A 363 12.65 -12.64 3.89
CA GLY A 363 12.03 -12.48 5.20
C GLY A 363 12.96 -12.81 6.35
N ILE A 364 13.70 -13.93 6.26
CA ILE A 364 14.71 -14.31 7.26
C ILE A 364 15.83 -13.26 7.31
N THR A 365 16.37 -12.85 6.15
CA THR A 365 17.44 -11.84 6.08
C THR A 365 17.00 -10.52 6.69
N SER A 366 15.79 -10.06 6.37
CA SER A 366 15.21 -8.86 6.99
C SER A 366 15.12 -8.98 8.51
N SER A 367 14.62 -10.12 9.01
CA SER A 367 14.47 -10.38 10.45
C SER A 367 15.82 -10.39 11.18
N VAL A 368 16.85 -10.98 10.57
CA VAL A 368 18.22 -10.97 11.12
C VAL A 368 18.77 -9.56 11.18
N ILE A 369 18.60 -8.75 10.13
CA ILE A 369 19.02 -7.34 10.12
C ILE A 369 18.34 -6.58 11.25
N ILE A 370 17.03 -6.77 11.45
CA ILE A 370 16.27 -6.08 12.53
C ILE A 370 16.80 -6.50 13.92
N LEU A 371 17.20 -7.75 14.10
CA LEU A 371 17.82 -8.21 15.36
C LEU A 371 19.19 -7.56 15.60
N ILE A 372 20.00 -7.39 14.56
CA ILE A 372 21.34 -6.78 14.66
C ILE A 372 21.24 -5.30 15.05
N ILE A 373 20.23 -4.58 14.57
CA ILE A 373 20.07 -3.14 14.84
C ILE A 373 19.35 -2.84 16.14
N LYS A 374 18.82 -3.85 16.84
CA LYS A 374 18.16 -3.71 18.12
C LYS A 374 19.17 -3.43 19.24
#